data_efc93d63674f60562165c60af5c9bec2
#
_entry.id   efc93d63674f60562165c60af5c9bec2
#
_cell.length_a   1.000
_cell.length_b   1.000
_cell.length_c   1.000
_cell.angle_alpha   90.00
_cell.angle_beta   90.00
_cell.angle_gamma   90.00
#
_symmetry.space_group_name_H-M   'P 1'
#
loop_
_entity.id
_entity.type
_entity.pdbx_description
1 polymer ?
#
loop_
_entity_poly.entity_id
_entity_poly.type
_entity_poly.pdbx_seq_one_letter_code
_entity_poly.pdbx_strand_id
1 'polypeptide(L)'
;MSRPLKLIIAALLFAGAGALTELLAGTPLTKTFLGVAPAVLPFAILAALLCVRPALLMPLVAILICAVWAGAFWLAVAFDRGDSYLNMFAAGLVGGLGVAVATSIGCRRLIHVRPLCLLTVTGTLAAAPFHWQAFPQEDAAMICAFAIWQSAVGTLLYALSER
;
A
#
# COMPACT_ATOMS: atom_id res chain seq x y z
N MET A 1 -11.76 -0.66 -23.84
CA MET A 1 -12.24 -0.39 -22.48
C MET A 1 -12.00 1.07 -22.16
N SER A 2 -13.03 1.80 -21.71
CA SER A 2 -12.90 3.22 -21.35
C SER A 2 -11.97 3.42 -20.16
N ARG A 3 -11.31 4.59 -20.07
CA ARG A 3 -10.40 4.91 -18.98
C ARG A 3 -11.07 4.84 -17.59
N PRO A 4 -12.29 5.38 -17.39
CA PRO A 4 -12.94 5.25 -16.08
C PRO A 4 -13.19 3.80 -15.68
N LEU A 5 -13.57 2.93 -16.62
CA LEU A 5 -13.77 1.51 -16.32
C LEU A 5 -12.47 0.81 -15.86
N LYS A 6 -11.34 1.14 -16.49
CA LYS A 6 -10.03 0.63 -16.07
C LYS A 6 -9.69 1.06 -14.63
N LEU A 7 -9.95 2.32 -14.29
CA LEU A 7 -9.71 2.84 -12.93
C LEU A 7 -10.61 2.18 -11.89
N ILE A 8 -11.89 1.94 -12.20
CA ILE A 8 -12.80 1.21 -11.31
C ILE A 8 -12.29 -0.22 -11.08
N ILE A 9 -11.92 -0.92 -12.14
CA ILE A 9 -11.37 -2.28 -12.02
C ILE A 9 -10.08 -2.28 -11.18
N ALA A 10 -9.17 -1.35 -11.43
CA ALA A 10 -7.96 -1.21 -10.63
C ALA A 10 -8.28 -0.97 -9.15
N ALA A 11 -9.24 -0.08 -8.85
CA ALA A 11 -9.67 0.20 -7.48
C ALA A 11 -10.21 -1.05 -6.78
N LEU A 12 -11.05 -1.82 -7.45
CA LEU A 12 -11.61 -3.06 -6.91
C LEU A 12 -10.53 -4.14 -6.69
N LEU A 13 -9.59 -4.28 -7.63
CA LEU A 13 -8.47 -5.22 -7.50
C LEU A 13 -7.57 -4.85 -6.31
N PHE A 14 -7.22 -3.57 -6.15
CA PHE A 14 -6.42 -3.10 -5.04
C PHE A 14 -7.17 -3.16 -3.70
N ALA A 15 -8.48 -2.91 -3.67
CA ALA A 15 -9.30 -3.11 -2.48
C ALA A 15 -9.33 -4.58 -2.06
N GLY A 16 -9.50 -5.49 -3.01
CA GLY A 16 -9.41 -6.94 -2.78
C GLY A 16 -8.04 -7.38 -2.26
N ALA A 17 -6.96 -6.83 -2.83
CA ALA A 17 -5.61 -7.08 -2.33
C ALA A 17 -5.43 -6.59 -0.88
N GLY A 18 -6.03 -5.44 -0.54
CA GLY A 18 -6.02 -4.90 0.82
C GLY A 18 -6.77 -5.80 1.82
N ALA A 19 -7.94 -6.27 1.45
CA ALA A 19 -8.68 -7.23 2.27
C ALA A 19 -7.90 -8.53 2.48
N LEU A 20 -7.25 -9.05 1.43
CA LEU A 20 -6.38 -10.23 1.52
C LEU A 20 -5.16 -9.98 2.41
N THR A 21 -4.62 -8.76 2.45
CA THR A 21 -3.50 -8.40 3.32
C THR A 21 -3.83 -8.69 4.77
N GLU A 22 -5.00 -8.27 5.25
CA GLU A 22 -5.42 -8.51 6.63
C GLU A 22 -5.71 -9.99 6.90
N LEU A 23 -6.39 -10.66 5.98
CA LEU A 23 -6.65 -12.10 6.11
C LEU A 23 -5.35 -12.91 6.20
N LEU A 24 -4.31 -12.49 5.50
CA LEU A 24 -2.98 -13.12 5.56
C LEU A 24 -2.20 -12.71 6.81
N ALA A 25 -2.42 -11.50 7.35
CA ALA A 25 -1.73 -11.01 8.54
C ALA A 25 -1.97 -11.88 9.78
N GLY A 26 -3.13 -12.52 9.90
CA GLY A 26 -3.46 -13.47 10.97
C GLY A 26 -2.83 -14.87 10.81
N THR A 27 -2.15 -15.16 9.71
CA THR A 27 -1.62 -16.49 9.42
C THR A 27 -0.25 -16.75 10.06
N PRO A 28 0.17 -18.03 10.21
CA PRO A 28 1.51 -18.36 10.69
C PRO A 28 2.67 -17.75 9.88
N LEU A 29 2.42 -17.42 8.59
CA LEU A 29 3.41 -16.80 7.70
C LEU A 29 3.88 -15.44 8.19
N THR A 30 2.99 -14.68 8.84
CA THR A 30 3.28 -13.33 9.34
C THR A 30 3.85 -13.32 10.77
N LYS A 31 3.75 -14.44 11.48
CA LYS A 31 4.39 -14.62 12.81
C LYS A 31 5.89 -14.88 12.72
N THR A 32 6.47 -14.84 11.52
CA THR A 32 7.90 -14.99 11.27
C THR A 32 8.63 -13.68 11.51
N PHE A 33 9.98 -13.72 11.49
CA PHE A 33 10.85 -12.54 11.58
C PHE A 33 10.54 -11.46 10.53
N LEU A 34 9.95 -11.84 9.38
CA LEU A 34 9.55 -10.91 8.31
C LEU A 34 8.27 -10.13 8.63
N GLY A 35 7.57 -10.47 9.73
CA GLY A 35 6.38 -9.76 10.18
C GLY A 35 5.30 -9.68 9.09
N VAL A 36 4.71 -8.49 8.91
CA VAL A 36 3.62 -8.25 7.95
C VAL A 36 4.07 -8.16 6.49
N ALA A 37 5.37 -8.19 6.19
CA ALA A 37 5.86 -8.07 4.81
C ALA A 37 5.25 -9.11 3.85
N PRO A 38 5.10 -10.41 4.22
CA PRO A 38 4.45 -11.39 3.36
C PRO A 38 2.95 -11.12 3.14
N ALA A 39 2.27 -10.50 4.09
CA ALA A 39 0.85 -10.24 3.97
C ALA A 39 0.52 -9.23 2.85
N VAL A 40 1.44 -8.32 2.55
CA VAL A 40 1.24 -7.31 1.50
C VAL A 40 1.58 -7.80 0.08
N LEU A 41 2.02 -9.05 -0.07
CA LEU A 41 2.35 -9.63 -1.38
C LEU A 41 1.25 -9.46 -2.44
N PRO A 42 -0.05 -9.64 -2.15
CA PRO A 42 -1.09 -9.44 -3.16
C PRO A 42 -1.06 -8.03 -3.76
N PHE A 43 -0.92 -7.01 -2.90
CA PHE A 43 -0.79 -5.62 -3.36
C PHE A 43 0.51 -5.40 -4.14
N ALA A 44 1.63 -5.89 -3.64
CA ALA A 44 2.95 -5.72 -4.24
C ALA A 44 3.02 -6.34 -5.65
N ILE A 45 2.50 -7.56 -5.79
CA ILE A 45 2.41 -8.26 -7.09
C ILE A 45 1.50 -7.48 -8.04
N LEU A 46 0.32 -7.08 -7.59
CA LEU A 46 -0.64 -6.34 -8.41
C LEU A 46 -0.06 -4.99 -8.89
N ALA A 47 0.59 -4.24 -7.98
CA ALA A 47 1.25 -2.99 -8.31
C ALA A 47 2.38 -3.20 -9.34
N ALA A 48 3.21 -4.23 -9.16
CA ALA A 48 4.26 -4.57 -10.11
C ALA A 48 3.68 -4.95 -11.49
N LEU A 49 2.68 -5.82 -11.54
CA LEU A 49 2.05 -6.26 -12.80
C LEU A 49 1.38 -5.10 -13.56
N LEU A 50 0.71 -4.20 -12.87
CA LEU A 50 -0.05 -3.12 -13.50
C LEU A 50 0.81 -1.89 -13.85
N CYS A 51 1.86 -1.61 -13.09
CA CYS A 51 2.60 -0.35 -13.19
C CYS A 51 4.03 -0.49 -13.71
N VAL A 52 4.64 -1.68 -13.64
CA VAL A 52 6.02 -1.91 -14.06
C VAL A 52 6.06 -2.48 -15.48
N ARG A 53 6.78 -1.82 -16.39
CA ARG A 53 6.86 -2.25 -17.80
C ARG A 53 7.87 -3.36 -18.04
N PRO A 54 9.13 -3.27 -17.56
CA PRO A 54 10.08 -4.36 -17.75
C PRO A 54 9.75 -5.54 -16.84
N ALA A 55 9.33 -6.67 -17.43
CA ALA A 55 8.94 -7.87 -16.68
C ALA A 55 10.02 -8.34 -15.70
N LEU A 56 11.30 -8.19 -16.08
CA LEU A 56 12.45 -8.55 -15.22
C LEU A 56 12.54 -7.73 -13.92
N LEU A 57 11.95 -6.52 -13.88
CA LEU A 57 11.96 -5.67 -12.69
C LEU A 57 10.76 -5.91 -11.77
N MET A 58 9.73 -6.63 -12.22
CA MET A 58 8.52 -6.87 -11.42
C MET A 58 8.82 -7.57 -10.08
N PRO A 59 9.62 -8.66 -10.02
CA PRO A 59 9.94 -9.29 -8.75
C PRO A 59 10.70 -8.35 -7.79
N LEU A 60 11.67 -7.59 -8.32
CA LEU A 60 12.42 -6.62 -7.53
C LEU A 60 11.50 -5.56 -6.95
N VAL A 61 10.62 -4.98 -7.75
CA VAL A 61 9.67 -3.95 -7.30
C VAL A 61 8.71 -4.52 -6.25
N ALA A 62 8.20 -5.74 -6.45
CA ALA A 62 7.34 -6.40 -5.46
C ALA A 62 8.06 -6.61 -4.12
N ILE A 63 9.32 -7.07 -4.13
CA ILE A 63 10.14 -7.23 -2.93
C ILE A 63 10.36 -5.87 -2.23
N LEU A 64 10.68 -4.82 -3.00
CA LEU A 64 10.86 -3.48 -2.44
C LEU A 64 9.58 -2.92 -1.81
N ILE A 65 8.42 -3.14 -2.41
CA ILE A 65 7.13 -2.76 -1.83
C ILE A 65 6.90 -3.50 -0.50
N CYS A 66 7.20 -4.80 -0.44
CA CYS A 66 7.11 -5.55 0.82
C CYS A 66 8.06 -5.00 1.88
N ALA A 67 9.29 -4.65 1.52
CA ALA A 67 10.27 -4.05 2.43
C ALA A 67 9.82 -2.67 2.94
N VAL A 68 9.26 -1.83 2.06
CA VAL A 68 8.65 -0.54 2.43
C VAL A 68 7.53 -0.73 3.45
N TRP A 69 6.66 -1.71 3.22
CA TRP A 69 5.57 -2.02 4.15
C TRP A 69 6.06 -2.50 5.50
N ALA A 70 7.06 -3.37 5.52
CA ALA A 70 7.69 -3.78 6.78
C ALA A 70 8.26 -2.58 7.52
N GLY A 71 8.97 -1.70 6.84
CA GLY A 71 9.51 -0.46 7.42
C GLY A 71 8.44 0.48 7.95
N ALA A 72 7.36 0.70 7.20
CA ALA A 72 6.22 1.52 7.60
C ALA A 72 5.51 0.95 8.84
N PHE A 73 5.32 -0.37 8.88
CA PHE A 73 4.73 -1.08 10.02
C PHE A 73 5.62 -0.95 11.27
N TRP A 74 6.91 -1.21 11.15
CA TRP A 74 7.85 -1.07 12.27
C TRP A 74 7.95 0.36 12.76
N LEU A 75 7.85 1.34 11.86
CA LEU A 75 7.79 2.75 12.22
C LEU A 75 6.53 3.04 13.06
N ALA A 76 5.36 2.55 12.63
CA ALA A 76 4.11 2.72 13.37
C ALA A 76 4.23 2.12 14.79
N VAL A 77 4.75 0.89 14.90
CA VAL A 77 4.92 0.20 16.18
C VAL A 77 5.96 0.89 17.08
N ALA A 78 7.12 1.30 16.52
CA ALA A 78 8.21 1.90 17.29
C ALA A 78 7.84 3.26 17.89
N PHE A 79 6.94 4.00 17.24
CA PHE A 79 6.46 5.30 17.72
C PHE A 79 5.09 5.24 18.39
N ASP A 80 4.59 4.03 18.64
CA ASP A 80 3.33 3.84 19.36
C ASP A 80 3.51 4.23 20.84
N ARG A 81 3.17 5.48 21.14
CA ARG A 81 3.18 6.06 22.49
C ARG A 81 1.77 6.39 22.97
N GLY A 82 0.81 5.51 22.69
CA GLY A 82 -0.61 5.76 23.00
C GLY A 82 -1.32 6.51 21.85
N ASP A 83 -2.49 7.08 22.10
CA ASP A 83 -3.48 7.60 21.12
C ASP A 83 -2.99 8.62 20.07
N SER A 84 -1.79 8.45 19.53
CA SER A 84 -1.19 9.37 18.59
C SER A 84 -1.50 8.98 17.13
N TYR A 85 -2.32 9.79 16.46
CA TYR A 85 -2.53 9.73 15.00
C TYR A 85 -1.23 9.88 14.20
N LEU A 86 -0.20 10.47 14.82
CA LEU A 86 1.09 10.75 14.14
C LEU A 86 1.75 9.48 13.62
N ASN A 87 1.64 8.37 14.34
CA ASN A 87 2.24 7.09 13.95
C ASN A 87 1.65 6.58 12.64
N MET A 88 0.33 6.60 12.53
CA MET A 88 -0.37 6.10 11.34
C MET A 88 -0.14 7.02 10.15
N PHE A 89 -0.14 8.34 10.34
CA PHE A 89 0.19 9.29 9.29
C PHE A 89 1.65 9.16 8.84
N ALA A 90 2.59 8.97 9.76
CA ALA A 90 3.99 8.73 9.43
C ALA A 90 4.18 7.42 8.66
N ALA A 91 3.52 6.34 9.09
CA ALA A 91 3.52 5.07 8.38
C ALA A 91 2.90 5.18 6.98
N GLY A 92 1.77 5.91 6.87
CA GLY A 92 1.12 6.19 5.59
C GLY A 92 1.99 7.02 4.64
N LEU A 93 2.72 8.00 5.18
CA LEU A 93 3.69 8.80 4.43
C LEU A 93 4.83 7.94 3.89
N VAL A 94 5.46 7.16 4.76
CA VAL A 94 6.55 6.24 4.38
C VAL A 94 6.04 5.19 3.38
N GLY A 95 4.86 4.62 3.62
CA GLY A 95 4.23 3.66 2.71
C GLY A 95 3.95 4.27 1.33
N GLY A 96 3.30 5.43 1.26
CA GLY A 96 2.97 6.11 0.00
C GLY A 96 4.21 6.52 -0.79
N LEU A 97 5.18 7.17 -0.13
CA LEU A 97 6.45 7.58 -0.74
C LEU A 97 7.26 6.35 -1.18
N GLY A 98 7.39 5.35 -0.31
CA GLY A 98 8.18 4.17 -0.59
C GLY A 98 7.63 3.34 -1.75
N VAL A 99 6.30 3.18 -1.84
CA VAL A 99 5.66 2.54 -3.00
C VAL A 99 5.92 3.32 -4.28
N ALA A 100 5.83 4.66 -4.24
CA ALA A 100 6.12 5.51 -5.38
C ALA A 100 7.58 5.35 -5.85
N VAL A 101 8.54 5.38 -4.92
CA VAL A 101 9.97 5.20 -5.21
C VAL A 101 10.25 3.79 -5.74
N ALA A 102 9.74 2.75 -5.09
CA ALA A 102 9.93 1.37 -5.52
C ALA A 102 9.42 1.14 -6.95
N THR A 103 8.20 1.62 -7.27
CA THR A 103 7.61 1.46 -8.61
C THR A 103 8.27 2.35 -9.66
N SER A 104 8.90 3.47 -9.27
CA SER A 104 9.62 4.34 -10.19
C SER A 104 10.82 3.66 -10.87
N ILE A 105 11.37 2.61 -10.27
CA ILE A 105 12.44 1.78 -10.83
C ILE A 105 11.98 1.14 -12.15
N GLY A 106 10.75 0.69 -12.20
CA GLY A 106 10.15 0.07 -13.39
C GLY A 106 9.23 0.98 -14.20
N CYS A 107 8.92 2.18 -13.68
CA CYS A 107 8.07 3.18 -14.33
C CYS A 107 8.65 4.58 -14.15
N ARG A 108 9.48 5.03 -15.09
CA ARG A 108 10.19 6.33 -15.03
C ARG A 108 9.26 7.55 -14.87
N ARG A 109 7.98 7.43 -15.25
CA ARG A 109 7.00 8.52 -15.09
C ARG A 109 6.73 8.87 -13.62
N LEU A 110 6.95 7.91 -12.72
CA LEU A 110 6.70 8.07 -11.28
C LEU A 110 7.85 8.77 -10.54
N ILE A 111 9.02 8.94 -11.16
CA ILE A 111 10.19 9.60 -10.54
C ILE A 111 10.03 11.12 -10.41
N HIS A 112 9.03 11.71 -11.08
CA HIS A 112 8.80 13.14 -11.02
C HIS A 112 8.20 13.57 -9.67
N VAL A 113 8.49 14.80 -9.25
CA VAL A 113 8.03 15.34 -7.96
C VAL A 113 6.51 15.26 -7.80
N ARG A 114 5.75 15.57 -8.85
CA ARG A 114 4.28 15.55 -8.78
C ARG A 114 3.69 14.17 -8.45
N PRO A 115 4.03 13.06 -9.16
CA PRO A 115 3.62 11.72 -8.75
C PRO A 115 4.05 11.35 -7.34
N LEU A 116 5.30 11.65 -6.96
CA LEU A 116 5.81 11.37 -5.61
C LEU A 116 4.99 12.08 -4.54
N CYS A 117 4.76 13.39 -4.68
CA CYS A 117 3.93 14.15 -3.75
C CYS A 117 2.50 13.64 -3.67
N LEU A 118 1.87 13.35 -4.82
CA LEU A 118 0.48 12.86 -4.84
C LEU A 118 0.36 11.51 -4.14
N LEU A 119 1.26 10.57 -4.39
CA LEU A 119 1.25 9.26 -3.75
C LEU A 119 1.56 9.35 -2.25
N THR A 120 2.49 10.23 -1.86
CA THR A 120 2.81 10.47 -0.46
C THR A 120 1.61 11.04 0.29
N VAL A 121 0.98 12.10 -0.23
CA VAL A 121 -0.20 12.71 0.39
C VAL A 121 -1.37 11.71 0.45
N THR A 122 -1.62 10.99 -0.65
CA THR A 122 -2.68 9.96 -0.68
C THR A 122 -2.41 8.85 0.34
N GLY A 123 -1.17 8.36 0.43
CA GLY A 123 -0.79 7.34 1.41
C GLY A 123 -0.98 7.81 2.84
N THR A 124 -0.62 9.07 3.13
CA THR A 124 -0.80 9.69 4.44
C THR A 124 -2.28 9.81 4.79
N LEU A 125 -3.11 10.39 3.91
CA LEU A 125 -4.53 10.60 4.18
C LEU A 125 -5.32 9.29 4.23
N ALA A 126 -5.00 8.34 3.36
CA ALA A 126 -5.64 7.02 3.34
C ALA A 126 -5.26 6.15 4.55
N ALA A 127 -4.27 6.54 5.35
CA ALA A 127 -3.92 5.87 6.59
C ALA A 127 -4.83 6.27 7.78
N ALA A 128 -5.65 7.31 7.66
CA ALA A 128 -6.56 7.74 8.72
C ALA A 128 -7.49 6.63 9.27
N PRO A 129 -8.06 5.73 8.45
CA PRO A 129 -8.91 4.64 8.94
C PRO A 129 -8.21 3.66 9.90
N PHE A 130 -6.88 3.53 9.85
CA PHE A 130 -6.15 2.65 10.78
C PHE A 130 -6.24 3.10 12.24
N HIS A 131 -6.59 4.36 12.48
CA HIS A 131 -6.81 4.86 13.83
C HIS A 131 -8.27 4.75 14.30
N TRP A 132 -9.18 4.34 13.43
CA TRP A 132 -10.61 4.28 13.76
C TRP A 132 -10.93 3.06 14.63
N GLN A 133 -10.71 3.18 15.91
CA GLN A 133 -11.19 2.25 16.94
C GLN A 133 -12.74 2.21 17.06
N ALA A 134 -13.45 2.92 16.17
CA ALA A 134 -14.91 3.07 16.22
C ALA A 134 -15.70 1.83 15.77
N PHE A 135 -15.01 0.79 15.28
CA PHE A 135 -15.69 -0.43 14.86
C PHE A 135 -15.67 -1.47 15.97
N PRO A 136 -16.82 -2.02 16.35
CA PRO A 136 -16.94 -3.02 17.43
C PRO A 136 -16.28 -4.36 17.12
N GLN A 137 -15.78 -4.56 15.91
CA GLN A 137 -15.02 -5.73 15.45
C GLN A 137 -13.70 -5.26 14.89
N GLU A 138 -12.64 -5.41 15.64
CA GLU A 138 -11.27 -4.96 15.27
C GLU A 138 -10.83 -5.50 13.90
N ASP A 139 -11.10 -6.78 13.60
CA ASP A 139 -10.73 -7.42 12.33
C ASP A 139 -11.40 -6.76 11.12
N ALA A 140 -12.70 -6.44 11.22
CA ALA A 140 -13.43 -5.80 10.13
C ALA A 140 -12.94 -4.38 9.85
N ALA A 141 -12.57 -3.64 10.91
CA ALA A 141 -12.00 -2.30 10.79
C ALA A 141 -10.65 -2.34 10.06
N MET A 142 -9.79 -3.29 10.41
CA MET A 142 -8.49 -3.46 9.77
C MET A 142 -8.61 -3.88 8.32
N ILE A 143 -9.51 -4.82 7.99
CA ILE A 143 -9.81 -5.19 6.60
C ILE A 143 -10.22 -3.96 5.79
N CYS A 144 -11.14 -3.13 6.31
CA CYS A 144 -11.56 -1.90 5.65
C CYS A 144 -10.42 -0.90 5.50
N ALA A 145 -9.59 -0.70 6.52
CA ALA A 145 -8.47 0.22 6.49
C ALA A 145 -7.44 -0.18 5.42
N PHE A 146 -7.05 -1.45 5.35
CA PHE A 146 -6.16 -1.96 4.31
C PHE A 146 -6.78 -1.85 2.91
N ALA A 147 -8.07 -2.19 2.77
CA ALA A 147 -8.77 -2.08 1.50
C ALA A 147 -8.82 -0.62 1.00
N ILE A 148 -9.12 0.34 1.88
CA ILE A 148 -9.15 1.77 1.56
C ILE A 148 -7.76 2.26 1.17
N TRP A 149 -6.74 1.97 1.99
CA TRP A 149 -5.38 2.44 1.73
C TRP A 149 -4.84 1.90 0.41
N GLN A 150 -4.93 0.58 0.21
CA GLN A 150 -4.40 -0.07 -1.00
C GLN A 150 -5.18 0.31 -2.25
N SER A 151 -6.50 0.49 -2.15
CA SER A 151 -7.32 0.99 -3.25
C SER A 151 -6.93 2.41 -3.64
N ALA A 152 -6.79 3.33 -2.68
CA ALA A 152 -6.46 4.73 -2.93
C ALA A 152 -5.05 4.86 -3.55
N VAL A 153 -4.04 4.29 -2.92
CA VAL A 153 -2.64 4.37 -3.37
C VAL A 153 -2.46 3.60 -4.68
N GLY A 154 -2.97 2.38 -4.78
CA GLY A 154 -2.81 1.53 -5.95
C GLY A 154 -3.52 2.11 -7.19
N THR A 155 -4.75 2.63 -7.04
CA THR A 155 -5.47 3.25 -8.16
C THR A 155 -4.78 4.51 -8.65
N LEU A 156 -4.30 5.35 -7.74
CA LEU A 156 -3.53 6.55 -8.10
C LEU A 156 -2.22 6.17 -8.79
N LEU A 157 -1.51 5.18 -8.26
CA LEU A 157 -0.28 4.64 -8.85
C LEU A 157 -0.53 4.18 -10.30
N TYR A 158 -1.57 3.38 -10.51
CA TYR A 158 -1.97 2.91 -11.83
C TYR A 158 -2.33 4.08 -12.76
N ALA A 159 -3.16 5.03 -12.30
CA ALA A 159 -3.55 6.20 -13.07
C ALA A 159 -2.37 7.07 -13.52
N LEU A 160 -1.32 7.16 -12.70
CA LEU A 160 -0.10 7.92 -12.99
C LEU A 160 0.87 7.15 -13.92
N SER A 161 0.87 5.81 -13.82
CA SER A 161 1.71 4.95 -14.68
C SER A 161 1.18 4.83 -16.12
N GLU A 162 -0.13 4.95 -16.34
CA GLU A 162 -0.76 4.89 -17.67
C GLU A 162 -0.65 6.19 -18.51
N ARG A 163 -0.28 7.34 -17.92
CA ARG A 163 -0.08 8.60 -18.63
C ARG A 163 1.29 8.66 -19.29
#